data_2ea5add8cb8d68398cc3e28f02bf9c0f
#
_entry.id   2ea5add8cb8d68398cc3e28f02bf9c0f
#
_cell.length_a   1.000
_cell.length_b   1.000
_cell.length_c   1.000
_cell.angle_alpha   90.00
_cell.angle_beta   90.00
_cell.angle_gamma   90.00
#
_symmetry.space_group_name_H-M   'P 1'
#
loop_
_entity.id
_entity.type
_entity.pdbx_description
1 polymer ?
#
loop_
_entity_poly.entity_id
_entity_poly.type
_entity_poly.pdbx_seq_one_letter_code
_entity_poly.pdbx_strand_id
1 'polypeptide(L)'
;MPKLQVNGIDLFYDIKGTGEPLLLIAGFLCDHAYWSLIMPSLISQYQVIRLDNRGMGRSSAPETPYSLKQMANDVAALLDRLAIDKVHLVGHSMGGQIAQELVLAHPEKVQSLMLLSSLAKGDELFNSIIETWGELCANVDLKLYEKVVLPWIFTDTFYSIPGMIESLIEFAIRYPFPPATHSLHHHSQAMLDFDTTDRLQKIHCPTLVLVGKQDILTPLKFSQQLAQGILDAELVVLEGGGHGFLIESPDTVISAMLNFLRKLKPAYTI
;
A
#
# COMPACT_ATOMS: atom_id res chain seq x y z
N MET A 1 19.26 -10.48 5.50
CA MET A 1 17.90 -10.04 5.80
C MET A 1 16.94 -11.18 5.48
N PRO A 2 15.94 -11.41 6.30
CA PRO A 2 15.15 -12.64 6.19
C PRO A 2 14.28 -12.67 4.92
N LYS A 3 14.26 -13.84 4.29
CA LYS A 3 13.29 -14.23 3.27
C LYS A 3 12.60 -15.51 3.74
N LEU A 4 11.34 -15.66 3.44
CA LEU A 4 10.60 -16.89 3.69
C LEU A 4 10.03 -17.42 2.38
N GLN A 5 10.10 -18.75 2.23
CA GLN A 5 9.45 -19.45 1.13
C GLN A 5 7.93 -19.51 1.40
N VAL A 6 7.16 -18.85 0.54
CA VAL A 6 5.70 -18.86 0.56
C VAL A 6 5.19 -18.99 -0.88
N ASN A 7 4.23 -19.87 -1.11
CA ASN A 7 3.54 -20.02 -2.40
C ASN A 7 4.47 -20.06 -3.63
N GLY A 8 5.63 -20.72 -3.48
CA GLY A 8 6.63 -20.91 -4.57
C GLY A 8 7.56 -19.73 -4.82
N ILE A 9 7.57 -18.73 -3.95
CA ILE A 9 8.48 -17.58 -4.03
C ILE A 9 9.26 -17.36 -2.74
N ASP A 10 10.43 -16.70 -2.83
CA ASP A 10 11.13 -16.12 -1.71
C ASP A 10 10.56 -14.72 -1.44
N LEU A 11 9.77 -14.58 -0.39
CA LEU A 11 9.20 -13.30 0.02
C LEU A 11 10.12 -12.61 1.03
N PHE A 12 10.59 -11.43 0.70
CA PHE A 12 11.35 -10.58 1.62
C PHE A 12 10.42 -9.89 2.61
N TYR A 13 10.85 -9.83 3.86
CA TYR A 13 10.18 -9.07 4.92
C TYR A 13 11.18 -8.51 5.92
N ASP A 14 10.78 -7.52 6.69
CA ASP A 14 11.50 -7.09 7.90
C ASP A 14 10.50 -6.87 9.05
N ILE A 15 10.98 -7.07 10.28
CA ILE A 15 10.19 -6.85 11.50
C ILE A 15 10.99 -5.95 12.41
N LYS A 16 10.36 -4.88 12.91
CA LYS A 16 10.97 -3.95 13.86
C LYS A 16 9.98 -3.52 14.94
N GLY A 17 10.52 -3.18 16.10
CA GLY A 17 9.70 -2.82 17.27
C GLY A 17 9.12 -4.04 17.99
N THR A 18 8.29 -3.78 18.98
CA THR A 18 7.60 -4.79 19.81
C THR A 18 6.18 -4.32 20.10
N GLY A 19 5.31 -5.22 20.54
CA GLY A 19 3.91 -4.91 20.81
C GLY A 19 2.96 -5.61 19.86
N GLU A 20 1.77 -5.03 19.65
CA GLU A 20 0.78 -5.60 18.73
C GLU A 20 1.29 -5.58 17.28
N PRO A 21 1.06 -6.65 16.50
CA PRO A 21 1.52 -6.73 15.13
C PRO A 21 0.82 -5.71 14.22
N LEU A 22 1.58 -4.93 13.48
CA LEU A 22 1.14 -3.96 12.47
C LEU A 22 1.81 -4.29 11.13
N LEU A 23 1.04 -4.73 10.16
CA LEU A 23 1.52 -5.11 8.84
C LEU A 23 1.29 -3.99 7.82
N LEU A 24 2.33 -3.63 7.07
CA LEU A 24 2.33 -2.56 6.07
C LEU A 24 2.56 -3.14 4.67
N ILE A 25 1.59 -2.93 3.75
CA ILE A 25 1.66 -3.36 2.34
C ILE A 25 1.78 -2.13 1.45
N ALA A 26 2.91 -2.01 0.75
CA ALA A 26 3.18 -0.90 -0.16
C ALA A 26 2.42 -1.03 -1.49
N GLY A 27 2.30 0.10 -2.19
CA GLY A 27 1.62 0.20 -3.47
C GLY A 27 2.45 -0.26 -4.67
N PHE A 28 1.95 0.06 -5.86
CA PHE A 28 2.63 -0.15 -7.14
C PHE A 28 3.97 0.59 -7.15
N LEU A 29 5.01 0.02 -7.74
CA LEU A 29 6.38 0.54 -7.79
C LEU A 29 7.12 0.65 -6.44
N CYS A 30 6.48 0.29 -5.34
CA CYS A 30 7.02 0.48 -4.00
C CYS A 30 7.38 -0.86 -3.34
N ASP A 31 8.47 -0.86 -2.59
CA ASP A 31 8.86 -1.93 -1.70
C ASP A 31 8.72 -1.49 -0.21
N HIS A 32 9.26 -2.29 0.71
CA HIS A 32 9.21 -2.01 2.15
C HIS A 32 9.84 -0.65 2.54
N ALA A 33 10.75 -0.09 1.72
CA ALA A 33 11.42 1.19 2.01
C ALA A 33 10.46 2.38 1.92
N TYR A 34 9.34 2.26 1.20
CA TYR A 34 8.30 3.28 1.11
C TYR A 34 7.82 3.78 2.49
N TRP A 35 7.78 2.90 3.47
CA TRP A 35 7.33 3.19 4.83
C TRP A 35 8.36 3.86 5.73
N SER A 36 9.60 4.09 5.24
CA SER A 36 10.75 4.45 6.09
C SER A 36 10.55 5.72 6.90
N LEU A 37 9.83 6.74 6.36
CA LEU A 37 9.59 8.01 7.04
C LEU A 37 8.70 7.87 8.28
N ILE A 38 7.75 6.93 8.26
CA ILE A 38 6.80 6.75 9.36
C ILE A 38 7.23 5.66 10.36
N MET A 39 8.25 4.87 10.01
CA MET A 39 8.73 3.76 10.85
C MET A 39 9.12 4.18 12.27
N PRO A 40 9.88 5.28 12.52
CA PRO A 40 10.30 5.63 13.87
C PRO A 40 9.11 5.80 14.85
N SER A 41 8.01 6.38 14.39
CA SER A 41 6.82 6.59 15.20
C SER A 41 6.03 5.31 15.46
N LEU A 42 6.02 4.38 14.50
CA LEU A 42 5.27 3.13 14.61
C LEU A 42 6.00 2.10 15.49
N ILE A 43 7.31 1.92 15.30
CA ILE A 43 8.10 0.90 16.03
C ILE A 43 8.21 1.18 17.53
N SER A 44 7.90 2.39 17.97
CA SER A 44 7.86 2.74 19.38
C SER A 44 6.67 2.12 20.13
N GLN A 45 5.65 1.65 19.41
CA GLN A 45 4.38 1.18 19.99
C GLN A 45 3.91 -0.17 19.41
N TYR A 46 4.40 -0.57 18.23
CA TYR A 46 3.95 -1.75 17.49
C TYR A 46 5.12 -2.62 17.04
N GLN A 47 4.86 -3.91 16.91
CA GLN A 47 5.72 -4.80 16.11
C GLN A 47 5.38 -4.59 14.64
N VAL A 48 6.16 -3.76 13.94
CA VAL A 48 5.89 -3.40 12.54
C VAL A 48 6.51 -4.43 11.61
N ILE A 49 5.67 -5.01 10.76
CA ILE A 49 6.04 -5.97 9.73
C ILE A 49 5.89 -5.26 8.37
N ARG A 50 6.93 -5.31 7.55
CA ARG A 50 6.91 -4.82 6.18
C ARG A 50 7.38 -5.92 5.26
N LEU A 51 6.89 -5.92 4.03
CA LEU A 51 7.29 -6.89 3.01
C LEU A 51 7.50 -6.20 1.67
N ASP A 52 8.25 -6.87 0.80
CA ASP A 52 8.27 -6.58 -0.62
C ASP A 52 7.29 -7.53 -1.30
N ASN A 53 6.26 -6.98 -1.95
CA ASN A 53 5.33 -7.80 -2.72
C ASN A 53 6.07 -8.65 -3.77
N ARG A 54 5.49 -9.77 -4.20
CA ARG A 54 6.06 -10.52 -5.33
C ARG A 54 6.37 -9.59 -6.50
N GLY A 55 7.50 -9.75 -7.14
CA GLY A 55 7.95 -8.89 -8.22
C GLY A 55 8.59 -7.57 -7.81
N MET A 56 8.65 -7.25 -6.51
CA MET A 56 9.21 -6.00 -6.00
C MET A 56 10.42 -6.20 -5.10
N GLY A 57 11.30 -5.21 -5.10
CA GLY A 57 12.42 -5.10 -4.18
C GLY A 57 13.29 -6.36 -4.15
N ARG A 58 13.34 -7.02 -3.01
CA ARG A 58 14.16 -8.23 -2.76
C ARG A 58 13.38 -9.54 -2.87
N SER A 59 12.08 -9.47 -3.08
CA SER A 59 11.24 -10.65 -3.29
C SER A 59 11.46 -11.25 -4.67
N SER A 60 11.11 -12.54 -4.84
CA SER A 60 11.16 -13.20 -6.14
C SER A 60 10.24 -12.50 -7.15
N ALA A 61 10.67 -12.46 -8.40
CA ALA A 61 9.96 -11.87 -9.53
C ALA A 61 9.64 -12.97 -10.58
N PRO A 62 8.63 -13.83 -10.37
CA PRO A 62 8.23 -14.82 -11.36
C PRO A 62 7.79 -14.18 -12.66
N GLU A 63 8.02 -14.87 -13.79
CA GLU A 63 7.58 -14.42 -15.11
C GLU A 63 6.10 -14.70 -15.40
N THR A 64 5.46 -15.51 -14.55
CA THR A 64 4.02 -15.80 -14.67
C THR A 64 3.17 -14.62 -14.21
N PRO A 65 1.97 -14.41 -14.79
CA PRO A 65 1.07 -13.35 -14.37
C PRO A 65 0.76 -13.38 -12.87
N TYR A 66 0.55 -12.20 -12.29
CA TYR A 66 0.19 -12.01 -10.89
C TYR A 66 -1.31 -11.69 -10.76
N SER A 67 -1.86 -11.90 -9.56
CA SER A 67 -3.15 -11.33 -9.16
C SER A 67 -3.05 -10.75 -7.76
N LEU A 68 -3.87 -9.77 -7.43
CA LEU A 68 -3.92 -9.19 -6.08
C LEU A 68 -4.35 -10.22 -5.05
N LYS A 69 -5.24 -11.15 -5.42
CA LYS A 69 -5.62 -12.29 -4.58
C LYS A 69 -4.44 -13.22 -4.28
N GLN A 70 -3.58 -13.47 -5.28
CA GLN A 70 -2.36 -14.26 -5.07
C GLN A 70 -1.41 -13.55 -4.11
N MET A 71 -1.23 -12.22 -4.24
CA MET A 71 -0.41 -11.43 -3.32
C MET A 71 -0.98 -11.44 -1.90
N ALA A 72 -2.30 -11.36 -1.75
CA ALA A 72 -2.96 -11.51 -0.46
C ALA A 72 -2.68 -12.88 0.19
N ASN A 73 -2.72 -13.96 -0.60
CA ASN A 73 -2.36 -15.29 -0.13
C ASN A 73 -0.87 -15.41 0.25
N ASP A 74 0.02 -14.68 -0.41
CA ASP A 74 1.44 -14.63 0.00
C ASP A 74 1.59 -13.99 1.37
N VAL A 75 0.84 -12.92 1.62
CA VAL A 75 0.82 -12.24 2.92
C VAL A 75 0.25 -13.15 4.00
N ALA A 76 -0.86 -13.87 3.73
CA ALA A 76 -1.44 -14.83 4.66
C ALA A 76 -0.43 -15.93 5.02
N ALA A 77 0.24 -16.50 4.01
CA ALA A 77 1.27 -17.52 4.21
C ALA A 77 2.50 -16.98 4.97
N LEU A 78 2.89 -15.72 4.77
CA LEU A 78 3.93 -15.07 5.56
C LEU A 78 3.54 -15.01 7.04
N LEU A 79 2.31 -14.58 7.36
CA LEU A 79 1.81 -14.52 8.74
C LEU A 79 1.79 -15.91 9.41
N ASP A 80 1.35 -16.94 8.68
CA ASP A 80 1.37 -18.33 9.17
C ASP A 80 2.79 -18.81 9.48
N ARG A 81 3.74 -18.54 8.59
CA ARG A 81 5.15 -18.92 8.77
C ARG A 81 5.83 -18.18 9.93
N LEU A 82 5.36 -16.97 10.26
CA LEU A 82 5.83 -16.16 11.38
C LEU A 82 5.09 -16.49 12.69
N ALA A 83 4.11 -17.39 12.67
CA ALA A 83 3.21 -17.69 13.78
C ALA A 83 2.52 -16.44 14.34
N ILE A 84 2.08 -15.54 13.43
CA ILE A 84 1.32 -14.34 13.77
C ILE A 84 -0.13 -14.59 13.41
N ASP A 85 -0.95 -14.70 14.44
CA ASP A 85 -2.37 -15.05 14.27
C ASP A 85 -3.17 -13.88 13.68
N LYS A 86 -2.89 -12.64 14.12
CA LYS A 86 -3.72 -11.49 13.77
C LYS A 86 -2.90 -10.19 13.74
N VAL A 87 -3.22 -9.32 12.79
CA VAL A 87 -2.51 -8.04 12.58
C VAL A 87 -3.46 -6.86 12.45
N HIS A 88 -3.01 -5.66 12.82
CA HIS A 88 -3.50 -4.43 12.25
C HIS A 88 -2.92 -4.31 10.83
N LEU A 89 -3.77 -4.18 9.83
CA LEU A 89 -3.38 -4.22 8.43
C LEU A 89 -3.45 -2.83 7.79
N VAL A 90 -2.37 -2.39 7.17
CA VAL A 90 -2.29 -1.12 6.44
C VAL A 90 -1.91 -1.40 4.99
N GLY A 91 -2.69 -0.90 4.07
CA GLY A 91 -2.35 -0.95 2.64
C GLY A 91 -2.45 0.42 1.99
N HIS A 92 -1.41 0.81 1.26
CA HIS A 92 -1.41 2.02 0.45
C HIS A 92 -1.62 1.70 -1.03
N SER A 93 -2.53 2.40 -1.72
CA SER A 93 -2.78 2.25 -3.16
C SER A 93 -3.07 0.78 -3.54
N MET A 94 -2.28 0.17 -4.43
CA MET A 94 -2.34 -1.27 -4.74
C MET A 94 -2.22 -2.13 -3.46
N GLY A 95 -1.42 -1.73 -2.48
CA GLY A 95 -1.34 -2.42 -1.20
C GLY A 95 -2.67 -2.43 -0.44
N GLY A 96 -3.50 -1.41 -0.61
CA GLY A 96 -4.88 -1.39 -0.10
C GLY A 96 -5.82 -2.34 -0.83
N GLN A 97 -5.62 -2.56 -2.13
CA GLN A 97 -6.33 -3.58 -2.90
C GLN A 97 -5.94 -5.00 -2.43
N ILE A 98 -4.63 -5.24 -2.20
CA ILE A 98 -4.13 -6.50 -1.62
C ILE A 98 -4.72 -6.71 -0.21
N ALA A 99 -4.77 -5.66 0.60
CA ALA A 99 -5.32 -5.71 1.95
C ALA A 99 -6.82 -6.05 1.95
N GLN A 100 -7.60 -5.54 0.99
CA GLN A 100 -9.00 -5.91 0.81
C GLN A 100 -9.15 -7.40 0.48
N GLU A 101 -8.36 -7.95 -0.45
CA GLU A 101 -8.39 -9.38 -0.76
C GLU A 101 -7.96 -10.23 0.45
N LEU A 102 -6.98 -9.76 1.24
CA LEU A 102 -6.54 -10.48 2.45
C LEU A 102 -7.67 -10.55 3.48
N VAL A 103 -8.31 -9.45 3.82
CA VAL A 103 -9.38 -9.45 4.83
C VAL A 103 -10.62 -10.21 4.36
N LEU A 104 -10.92 -10.20 3.05
CA LEU A 104 -12.04 -10.94 2.47
C LEU A 104 -11.80 -12.46 2.45
N ALA A 105 -10.54 -12.89 2.26
CA ALA A 105 -10.19 -14.31 2.20
C ALA A 105 -9.83 -14.89 3.57
N HIS A 106 -9.26 -14.08 4.47
CA HIS A 106 -8.71 -14.48 5.78
C HIS A 106 -9.12 -13.47 6.88
N PRO A 107 -10.43 -13.25 7.11
CA PRO A 107 -10.90 -12.26 8.10
C PRO A 107 -10.38 -12.50 9.52
N GLU A 108 -10.08 -13.76 9.87
CA GLU A 108 -9.52 -14.14 11.16
C GLU A 108 -8.12 -13.56 11.39
N LYS A 109 -7.36 -13.26 10.33
CA LYS A 109 -5.99 -12.72 10.41
C LYS A 109 -5.94 -11.20 10.54
N VAL A 110 -7.07 -10.49 10.38
CA VAL A 110 -7.10 -9.03 10.37
C VAL A 110 -7.87 -8.48 11.56
N GLN A 111 -7.17 -7.77 12.44
CA GLN A 111 -7.74 -7.12 13.62
C GLN A 111 -8.41 -5.79 13.28
N SER A 112 -7.77 -5.01 12.42
CA SER A 112 -8.31 -3.79 11.84
C SER A 112 -7.66 -3.52 10.49
N LEU A 113 -8.30 -2.71 9.67
CA LEU A 113 -7.89 -2.39 8.31
C LEU A 113 -7.71 -0.88 8.14
N MET A 114 -6.60 -0.48 7.51
CA MET A 114 -6.37 0.91 7.10
C MET A 114 -6.09 0.95 5.59
N LEU A 115 -6.98 1.60 4.85
CA LEU A 115 -6.90 1.77 3.39
C LEU A 115 -6.47 3.19 3.08
N LEU A 116 -5.24 3.36 2.62
CA LEU A 116 -4.61 4.65 2.33
C LEU A 116 -4.59 4.87 0.82
N SER A 117 -5.27 5.92 0.32
CA SER A 117 -5.32 6.25 -1.12
C SER A 117 -5.55 5.00 -1.99
N SER A 118 -6.61 4.24 -1.69
CA SER A 118 -6.95 3.00 -2.38
C SER A 118 -8.37 3.06 -2.98
N LEU A 119 -8.77 2.00 -3.64
CA LEU A 119 -10.06 1.91 -4.32
C LEU A 119 -10.61 0.48 -4.30
N ALA A 120 -11.92 0.32 -4.50
CA ALA A 120 -12.58 -0.98 -4.67
C ALA A 120 -12.58 -1.44 -6.14
N LYS A 121 -12.62 -0.49 -7.07
CA LYS A 121 -12.59 -0.72 -8.52
C LYS A 121 -12.08 0.54 -9.21
N GLY A 122 -11.21 0.38 -10.21
CA GLY A 122 -10.80 1.48 -11.09
C GLY A 122 -11.94 1.94 -12.00
N ASP A 123 -11.99 3.25 -12.25
CA ASP A 123 -12.78 3.79 -13.36
C ASP A 123 -11.95 3.86 -14.65
N GLU A 124 -12.59 4.27 -15.74
CA GLU A 124 -11.96 4.34 -17.07
C GLU A 124 -10.67 5.19 -17.09
N LEU A 125 -10.67 6.33 -16.36
CA LEU A 125 -9.48 7.19 -16.29
C LEU A 125 -8.34 6.52 -15.52
N PHE A 126 -8.63 5.97 -14.33
CA PHE A 126 -7.65 5.22 -13.54
C PHE A 126 -7.09 4.04 -14.34
N ASN A 127 -7.97 3.27 -14.97
CA ASN A 127 -7.57 2.12 -15.77
C ASN A 127 -6.65 2.52 -16.93
N SER A 128 -6.98 3.60 -17.66
CA SER A 128 -6.15 4.11 -18.75
C SER A 128 -4.75 4.57 -18.27
N ILE A 129 -4.67 5.18 -17.09
CA ILE A 129 -3.38 5.57 -16.49
C ILE A 129 -2.55 4.32 -16.14
N ILE A 130 -3.16 3.35 -15.46
CA ILE A 130 -2.46 2.13 -15.01
C ILE A 130 -2.03 1.27 -16.20
N GLU A 131 -2.85 1.13 -17.23
CA GLU A 131 -2.51 0.45 -18.47
C GLU A 131 -1.30 1.13 -19.16
N THR A 132 -1.35 2.47 -19.29
CA THR A 132 -0.25 3.25 -19.85
C THR A 132 1.05 3.04 -19.07
N TRP A 133 1.00 3.05 -17.73
CA TRP A 133 2.18 2.80 -16.91
C TRP A 133 2.74 1.39 -17.09
N GLY A 134 1.85 0.39 -17.20
CA GLY A 134 2.25 -0.99 -17.46
C GLY A 134 2.90 -1.20 -18.83
N GLU A 135 2.50 -0.43 -19.86
CA GLU A 135 3.10 -0.47 -21.19
C GLU A 135 4.43 0.32 -21.24
N LEU A 136 4.48 1.49 -20.62
CA LEU A 136 5.66 2.34 -20.65
C LEU A 136 6.88 1.71 -19.97
N CYS A 137 6.68 0.92 -18.91
CA CYS A 137 7.78 0.35 -18.15
C CYS A 137 8.77 -0.50 -18.98
N ALA A 138 8.34 -1.04 -20.11
CA ALA A 138 9.17 -1.81 -21.04
C ALA A 138 9.79 -0.97 -22.17
N ASN A 139 9.29 0.26 -22.39
CA ASN A 139 9.55 1.03 -23.59
C ASN A 139 10.33 2.31 -23.37
N VAL A 140 10.54 2.73 -22.12
CA VAL A 140 11.27 3.95 -21.76
C VAL A 140 12.29 3.66 -20.64
N ASP A 141 13.29 4.54 -20.53
CA ASP A 141 14.20 4.46 -19.38
C ASP A 141 13.50 4.86 -18.06
N LEU A 142 14.07 4.43 -16.94
CA LEU A 142 13.48 4.68 -15.61
C LEU A 142 13.32 6.19 -15.32
N LYS A 143 14.23 7.03 -15.80
CA LYS A 143 14.14 8.47 -15.59
C LYS A 143 12.92 9.09 -16.28
N LEU A 144 12.64 8.66 -17.51
CA LEU A 144 11.45 9.10 -18.24
C LEU A 144 10.19 8.52 -17.61
N TYR A 145 10.24 7.24 -17.21
CA TYR A 145 9.14 6.59 -16.51
C TYR A 145 8.74 7.36 -15.25
N GLU A 146 9.69 7.68 -14.37
CA GLU A 146 9.45 8.47 -13.15
C GLU A 146 8.86 9.86 -13.47
N LYS A 147 9.34 10.53 -14.51
CA LYS A 147 8.79 11.82 -14.95
C LYS A 147 7.34 11.75 -15.40
N VAL A 148 6.89 10.61 -15.91
CA VAL A 148 5.48 10.38 -16.29
C VAL A 148 4.62 10.05 -15.07
N VAL A 149 5.15 9.29 -14.12
CA VAL A 149 4.40 8.79 -12.97
C VAL A 149 4.28 9.84 -11.85
N LEU A 150 5.39 10.50 -11.49
CA LEU A 150 5.45 11.40 -10.33
C LEU A 150 4.42 12.55 -10.34
N PRO A 151 4.02 13.15 -11.49
CA PRO A 151 2.97 14.17 -11.54
C PRO A 151 1.59 13.68 -11.04
N TRP A 152 1.32 12.39 -11.08
CA TRP A 152 0.09 11.79 -10.55
C TRP A 152 0.18 11.48 -9.05
N ILE A 153 1.41 11.46 -8.52
CA ILE A 153 1.70 11.04 -7.14
C ILE A 153 1.76 12.25 -6.19
N PHE A 154 2.40 13.34 -6.63
CA PHE A 154 2.72 14.47 -5.76
C PHE A 154 1.97 15.74 -6.16
N THR A 155 1.72 16.59 -5.16
CA THR A 155 1.04 17.88 -5.33
C THR A 155 1.94 18.92 -6.00
N ASP A 156 1.33 19.98 -6.53
CA ASP A 156 2.03 21.17 -7.05
C ASP A 156 2.91 21.81 -5.98
N THR A 157 2.46 21.86 -4.74
CA THR A 157 3.23 22.34 -3.60
C THR A 157 4.52 21.55 -3.40
N PHE A 158 4.43 20.21 -3.46
CA PHE A 158 5.60 19.34 -3.36
C PHE A 158 6.55 19.51 -4.55
N TYR A 159 6.00 19.65 -5.75
CA TYR A 159 6.76 19.95 -6.98
C TYR A 159 7.50 21.29 -6.92
N SER A 160 6.96 22.26 -6.16
CA SER A 160 7.57 23.59 -5.99
C SER A 160 8.78 23.60 -5.06
N ILE A 161 9.06 22.50 -4.34
CA ILE A 161 10.26 22.38 -3.49
C ILE A 161 11.50 22.19 -4.39
N PRO A 162 12.47 23.13 -4.39
CA PRO A 162 13.62 23.04 -5.27
C PRO A 162 14.41 21.75 -5.12
N GLY A 163 14.66 21.04 -6.22
CA GLY A 163 15.47 19.83 -6.27
C GLY A 163 14.81 18.57 -5.71
N MET A 164 13.57 18.64 -5.19
CA MET A 164 12.90 17.51 -4.56
C MET A 164 12.58 16.40 -5.58
N ILE A 165 11.97 16.74 -6.70
CA ILE A 165 11.61 15.78 -7.75
C ILE A 165 12.85 15.15 -8.37
N GLU A 166 13.87 15.97 -8.66
CA GLU A 166 15.16 15.48 -9.15
C GLU A 166 15.79 14.48 -8.17
N SER A 167 15.72 14.77 -6.88
CA SER A 167 16.25 13.88 -5.83
C SER A 167 15.49 12.55 -5.76
N LEU A 168 14.17 12.56 -5.93
CA LEU A 168 13.37 11.33 -6.00
C LEU A 168 13.73 10.48 -7.23
N ILE A 169 13.86 11.12 -8.40
CA ILE A 169 14.26 10.44 -9.64
C ILE A 169 15.67 9.85 -9.49
N GLU A 170 16.62 10.61 -8.93
CA GLU A 170 17.97 10.11 -8.68
C GLU A 170 17.98 8.96 -7.69
N PHE A 171 17.16 9.03 -6.64
CA PHE A 171 16.99 7.93 -5.69
C PHE A 171 16.47 6.67 -6.40
N ALA A 172 15.43 6.78 -7.22
CA ALA A 172 14.89 5.65 -7.98
C ALA A 172 15.93 5.03 -8.92
N ILE A 173 16.70 5.84 -9.65
CA ILE A 173 17.75 5.37 -10.58
C ILE A 173 18.88 4.64 -9.83
N ARG A 174 19.25 5.12 -8.63
CA ARG A 174 20.34 4.53 -7.83
C ARG A 174 19.87 3.42 -6.90
N TYR A 175 18.57 3.15 -6.87
CA TYR A 175 18.02 2.15 -5.97
C TYR A 175 18.56 0.76 -6.31
N PRO A 176 19.09 0.01 -5.31
CA PRO A 176 19.82 -1.24 -5.59
C PRO A 176 18.92 -2.43 -5.94
N PHE A 177 17.59 -2.28 -5.82
CA PHE A 177 16.61 -3.34 -6.05
C PHE A 177 15.48 -2.84 -6.96
N PRO A 178 15.78 -2.38 -8.19
CA PRO A 178 14.74 -1.94 -9.10
C PRO A 178 13.82 -3.12 -9.45
N PRO A 179 12.51 -2.88 -9.63
CA PRO A 179 11.60 -3.91 -10.07
C PRO A 179 11.94 -4.39 -11.49
N ALA A 180 11.74 -5.68 -11.74
CA ALA A 180 11.82 -6.18 -13.11
C ALA A 180 10.66 -5.64 -13.96
N THR A 181 10.91 -5.31 -15.22
CA THR A 181 9.92 -4.73 -16.14
C THR A 181 8.65 -5.57 -16.24
N HIS A 182 8.78 -6.91 -16.40
CA HIS A 182 7.64 -7.81 -16.45
C HIS A 182 6.81 -7.78 -15.16
N SER A 183 7.43 -7.54 -14.00
CA SER A 183 6.72 -7.44 -12.72
C SER A 183 5.82 -6.22 -12.67
N LEU A 184 6.28 -5.06 -13.17
CA LEU A 184 5.46 -3.86 -13.26
C LEU A 184 4.27 -4.06 -14.19
N HIS A 185 4.48 -4.70 -15.32
CA HIS A 185 3.39 -5.07 -16.23
C HIS A 185 2.38 -6.01 -15.55
N HIS A 186 2.84 -7.06 -14.85
CA HIS A 186 1.94 -7.98 -14.13
C HIS A 186 1.17 -7.29 -13.00
N HIS A 187 1.80 -6.35 -12.28
CA HIS A 187 1.12 -5.55 -11.25
C HIS A 187 0.04 -4.66 -11.85
N SER A 188 0.33 -3.97 -12.97
CA SER A 188 -0.67 -3.14 -13.64
C SER A 188 -1.87 -3.97 -14.11
N GLN A 189 -1.66 -5.13 -14.74
CA GLN A 189 -2.74 -6.02 -15.13
C GLN A 189 -3.56 -6.51 -13.92
N ALA A 190 -2.89 -6.88 -12.82
CA ALA A 190 -3.58 -7.30 -11.60
C ALA A 190 -4.46 -6.19 -10.99
N MET A 191 -4.06 -4.92 -11.14
CA MET A 191 -4.86 -3.76 -10.70
C MET A 191 -6.05 -3.52 -11.62
N LEU A 192 -5.91 -3.70 -12.93
CA LEU A 192 -7.00 -3.56 -13.91
C LEU A 192 -8.10 -4.61 -13.72
N ASP A 193 -7.72 -5.82 -13.32
CA ASP A 193 -8.64 -6.94 -13.06
C ASP A 193 -9.35 -6.85 -11.69
N PHE A 194 -9.00 -5.85 -10.85
CA PHE A 194 -9.44 -5.78 -9.47
C PHE A 194 -10.85 -5.17 -9.34
N ASP A 195 -11.72 -5.90 -8.66
CA ASP A 195 -13.06 -5.42 -8.26
C ASP A 195 -13.51 -6.09 -6.96
N THR A 196 -13.70 -5.30 -5.90
CA THR A 196 -14.26 -5.72 -4.61
C THR A 196 -15.58 -5.04 -4.29
N THR A 197 -16.15 -4.27 -5.22
CA THR A 197 -17.33 -3.42 -5.00
C THR A 197 -18.47 -4.20 -4.33
N ASP A 198 -18.83 -5.37 -4.84
CA ASP A 198 -19.92 -6.20 -4.33
C ASP A 198 -19.54 -7.03 -3.10
N ARG A 199 -18.30 -6.89 -2.61
CA ARG A 199 -17.76 -7.65 -1.47
C ARG A 199 -17.42 -6.78 -0.27
N LEU A 200 -17.42 -5.45 -0.39
CA LEU A 200 -17.04 -4.51 0.67
C LEU A 200 -17.84 -4.71 1.96
N GLN A 201 -19.15 -4.99 1.85
CA GLN A 201 -20.02 -5.26 3.00
C GLN A 201 -19.65 -6.53 3.78
N LYS A 202 -18.75 -7.37 3.27
CA LYS A 202 -18.22 -8.56 3.96
C LYS A 202 -16.99 -8.24 4.83
N ILE A 203 -16.49 -7.01 4.79
CA ILE A 203 -15.41 -6.54 5.65
C ILE A 203 -16.04 -6.07 6.96
N HIS A 204 -15.77 -6.79 8.05
CA HIS A 204 -16.40 -6.54 9.35
C HIS A 204 -15.43 -6.03 10.43
N CYS A 205 -14.12 -6.00 10.14
CA CYS A 205 -13.17 -5.43 11.10
C CYS A 205 -13.24 -3.89 11.09
N PRO A 206 -12.91 -3.23 12.22
CA PRO A 206 -12.79 -1.78 12.25
C PRO A 206 -11.91 -1.27 11.11
N THR A 207 -12.40 -0.31 10.35
CA THR A 207 -11.73 0.17 9.13
C THR A 207 -11.55 1.68 9.12
N LEU A 208 -10.33 2.13 8.82
CA LEU A 208 -10.00 3.51 8.47
C LEU A 208 -9.77 3.61 6.97
N VAL A 209 -10.42 4.56 6.32
CA VAL A 209 -10.13 4.98 4.94
C VAL A 209 -9.50 6.36 5.00
N LEU A 210 -8.28 6.51 4.48
CA LEU A 210 -7.50 7.74 4.54
C LEU A 210 -7.10 8.18 3.13
N VAL A 211 -7.31 9.46 2.80
CA VAL A 211 -6.98 10.01 1.48
C VAL A 211 -6.52 11.46 1.59
N GLY A 212 -5.57 11.87 0.75
CA GLY A 212 -5.21 13.26 0.54
C GLY A 212 -6.26 13.97 -0.33
N LYS A 213 -6.64 15.19 0.05
CA LYS A 213 -7.65 15.98 -0.69
C LYS A 213 -7.22 16.30 -2.13
N GLN A 214 -5.90 16.34 -2.35
CA GLN A 214 -5.29 16.65 -3.65
C GLN A 214 -4.82 15.39 -4.41
N ASP A 215 -5.23 14.20 -3.95
CA ASP A 215 -4.96 12.94 -4.68
C ASP A 215 -5.73 12.92 -5.99
N ILE A 216 -5.02 13.04 -7.11
CA ILE A 216 -5.59 13.03 -8.46
C ILE A 216 -5.54 11.65 -9.10
N LEU A 217 -4.73 10.73 -8.58
CA LEU A 217 -4.65 9.34 -9.08
C LEU A 217 -5.80 8.49 -8.51
N THR A 218 -5.99 8.55 -7.18
CA THR A 218 -7.13 7.91 -6.51
C THR A 218 -7.96 8.98 -5.78
N PRO A 219 -8.68 9.84 -6.52
CA PRO A 219 -9.41 10.96 -5.95
C PRO A 219 -10.45 10.52 -4.92
N LEU A 220 -10.85 11.46 -4.07
CA LEU A 220 -11.74 11.28 -2.91
C LEU A 220 -12.95 10.38 -3.17
N LYS A 221 -13.52 10.39 -4.39
CA LYS A 221 -14.67 9.54 -4.76
C LYS A 221 -14.43 8.04 -4.50
N PHE A 222 -13.20 7.54 -4.72
CA PHE A 222 -12.87 6.14 -4.46
C PHE A 222 -12.84 5.82 -2.96
N SER A 223 -12.28 6.71 -2.17
CA SER A 223 -12.28 6.57 -0.70
C SER A 223 -13.69 6.70 -0.12
N GLN A 224 -14.54 7.56 -0.68
CA GLN A 224 -15.96 7.64 -0.33
C GLN A 224 -16.70 6.33 -0.66
N GLN A 225 -16.41 5.72 -1.80
CA GLN A 225 -17.00 4.43 -2.17
C GLN A 225 -16.58 3.32 -1.18
N LEU A 226 -15.31 3.26 -0.80
CA LEU A 226 -14.82 2.33 0.21
C LEU A 226 -15.52 2.54 1.56
N ALA A 227 -15.57 3.78 2.04
CA ALA A 227 -16.19 4.10 3.33
C ALA A 227 -17.71 3.85 3.36
N GLN A 228 -18.40 4.02 2.23
CA GLN A 228 -19.82 3.71 2.12
C GLN A 228 -20.10 2.20 2.01
N GLY A 229 -19.19 1.45 1.40
CA GLY A 229 -19.35 0.02 1.19
C GLY A 229 -18.95 -0.85 2.38
N ILE A 230 -18.03 -0.36 3.23
CA ILE A 230 -17.56 -1.08 4.43
C ILE A 230 -18.32 -0.57 5.66
N LEU A 231 -18.93 -1.50 6.40
CA LEU A 231 -19.72 -1.15 7.58
C LEU A 231 -18.86 -0.44 8.63
N ASP A 232 -19.38 0.69 9.14
CA ASP A 232 -18.76 1.52 10.19
C ASP A 232 -17.31 1.97 9.88
N ALA A 233 -16.96 2.09 8.59
CA ALA A 233 -15.65 2.62 8.20
C ALA A 233 -15.54 4.13 8.50
N GLU A 234 -14.43 4.52 9.14
CA GLU A 234 -14.08 5.92 9.37
C GLU A 234 -13.38 6.48 8.12
N LEU A 235 -13.93 7.55 7.52
CA LEU A 235 -13.27 8.27 6.43
C LEU A 235 -12.56 9.51 6.98
N VAL A 236 -11.26 9.59 6.73
CA VAL A 236 -10.43 10.77 7.06
C VAL A 236 -9.85 11.34 5.77
N VAL A 237 -10.14 12.61 5.51
CA VAL A 237 -9.60 13.38 4.38
C VAL A 237 -8.56 14.34 4.91
N LEU A 238 -7.31 14.19 4.46
CA LEU A 238 -6.24 15.11 4.79
C LEU A 238 -6.36 16.34 3.89
N GLU A 239 -6.39 17.54 4.46
CA GLU A 239 -6.57 18.79 3.70
C GLU A 239 -5.45 19.07 2.70
N GLY A 240 -4.22 18.58 2.96
CA GLY A 240 -3.10 18.56 2.03
C GLY A 240 -2.76 17.15 1.58
N GLY A 241 -1.79 17.05 0.68
CA GLY A 241 -1.24 15.78 0.19
C GLY A 241 -1.93 15.21 -1.03
N GLY A 242 -1.11 14.75 -1.97
CA GLY A 242 -1.48 13.98 -3.15
C GLY A 242 -1.56 12.50 -2.85
N HIS A 243 -1.34 11.67 -3.86
CA HIS A 243 -1.29 10.22 -3.70
C HIS A 243 -0.10 9.79 -2.81
N GLY A 244 1.01 10.53 -2.89
CA GLY A 244 2.23 10.33 -2.11
C GLY A 244 2.24 10.99 -0.73
N PHE A 245 1.10 11.25 -0.10
CA PHE A 245 1.00 11.99 1.16
C PHE A 245 1.85 11.42 2.31
N LEU A 246 2.20 10.13 2.27
CA LEU A 246 3.15 9.52 3.22
C LEU A 246 4.55 10.16 3.16
N ILE A 247 4.92 10.71 2.01
CA ILE A 247 6.18 11.44 1.79
C ILE A 247 5.97 12.94 2.00
N GLU A 248 4.85 13.49 1.54
CA GLU A 248 4.55 14.92 1.62
C GLU A 248 4.23 15.39 3.06
N SER A 249 3.52 14.58 3.83
CA SER A 249 2.98 14.94 5.14
C SER A 249 2.98 13.77 6.12
N PRO A 250 4.14 13.13 6.39
CA PRO A 250 4.23 11.92 7.20
C PRO A 250 3.64 12.07 8.60
N ASP A 251 3.83 13.20 9.26
CA ASP A 251 3.33 13.45 10.62
C ASP A 251 1.80 13.45 10.70
N THR A 252 1.14 14.00 9.68
CA THR A 252 -0.33 14.02 9.60
C THR A 252 -0.88 12.62 9.40
N VAL A 253 -0.24 11.84 8.53
CA VAL A 253 -0.61 10.44 8.28
C VAL A 253 -0.43 9.59 9.53
N ILE A 254 0.73 9.69 10.19
CA ILE A 254 1.02 8.99 11.45
C ILE A 254 -0.03 9.33 12.50
N SER A 255 -0.36 10.63 12.64
CA SER A 255 -1.34 11.09 13.62
C SER A 255 -2.72 10.46 13.36
N ALA A 256 -3.18 10.40 12.12
CA ALA A 256 -4.44 9.78 11.74
C ALA A 256 -4.44 8.27 12.04
N MET A 257 -3.38 7.54 11.64
CA MET A 257 -3.24 6.12 11.88
C MET A 257 -3.22 5.78 13.38
N LEU A 258 -2.39 6.49 14.17
CA LEU A 258 -2.27 6.24 15.61
C LEU A 258 -3.54 6.65 16.37
N ASN A 259 -4.27 7.69 15.93
CA ASN A 259 -5.56 8.06 16.51
C ASN A 259 -6.59 6.94 16.30
N PHE A 260 -6.65 6.37 15.10
CA PHE A 260 -7.53 5.24 14.81
C PHE A 260 -7.17 4.03 15.69
N LEU A 261 -5.91 3.61 15.71
CA LEU A 261 -5.46 2.45 16.50
C LEU A 261 -5.71 2.63 18.00
N ARG A 262 -5.59 3.85 18.53
CA ARG A 262 -5.87 4.14 19.95
C ARG A 262 -7.34 3.93 20.31
N LYS A 263 -8.28 4.23 19.40
CA LYS A 263 -9.72 4.01 19.62
C LYS A 263 -10.07 2.51 19.74
N LEU A 264 -9.24 1.63 19.18
CA LEU A 264 -9.45 0.18 19.21
C LEU A 264 -8.97 -0.49 20.50
N LYS A 265 -8.11 0.20 21.27
CA LYS A 265 -7.66 -0.34 22.56
C LYS A 265 -8.81 -0.24 23.56
N PRO A 266 -9.06 -1.31 24.37
CA PRO A 266 -10.05 -1.23 25.42
C PRO A 266 -9.73 -0.02 26.32
N ALA A 267 -10.74 0.78 26.65
CA ALA A 267 -10.57 1.79 27.69
C ALA A 267 -10.12 1.05 28.96
N TYR A 268 -8.89 1.34 29.42
CA TYR A 268 -8.47 0.84 30.73
C TYR A 268 -9.45 1.45 31.75
N THR A 269 -10.33 0.59 32.27
CA THR A 269 -11.08 0.90 33.50
C THR A 269 -10.03 0.97 34.60
N ILE A 270 -9.71 2.22 35.05
CA ILE A 270 -8.87 2.49 36.23
C ILE A 270 -9.60 2.02 37.48
#